data_a4f5a9cccc127634102b3d50091ad515
#
_entry.id   a4f5a9cccc127634102b3d50091ad515
#
_cell.length_a   1.000
_cell.length_b   1.000
_cell.length_c   1.000
_cell.angle_alpha   90.00
_cell.angle_beta   90.00
_cell.angle_gamma   90.00
#
_symmetry.space_group_name_H-M   'P 1'
#
loop_
_entity.id
_entity.type
_entity.pdbx_description
1 polymer ?
#
loop_
_entity_poly.entity_id
_entity_poly.type
_entity_poly.pdbx_seq_one_letter_code
_entity_poly.pdbx_strand_id
1 'polypeptide(L)'
;MDMAPDGVSSRGDLWLSIRREAETALACDPIFGRSLSASILDHPGLGAAVSHQIGQRLGKSTRDRHQFERAANEAFAASPDLVDAASRDLEVIVLNDPASSGPLPVLLNFKGYAALQTWRVSNWLWHQNRRDLALLLQSESSDSLQVSIHPSASIGTSVFLDHATGIVVGAFVTIGDEVTIQQNVTVGRKTESPNRAPRIGRGVLLSTGATILGDVSIGDFAKIGAGALVTSDVPSGCTAVGVPARLTNCPDEVPA
;
A
#
# COMPACT_ATOMS: atom_id res chain seq x y z
N MET A 1 -32.27 5.24 -14.13
CA MET A 1 -32.38 3.89 -13.52
C MET A 1 -31.08 3.73 -12.77
N ASP A 2 -31.08 4.23 -11.51
CA ASP A 2 -29.92 4.32 -10.64
C ASP A 2 -29.57 2.92 -10.15
N MET A 3 -28.38 2.47 -10.50
CA MET A 3 -27.75 1.32 -9.84
C MET A 3 -26.81 1.88 -8.80
N ALA A 4 -27.23 1.82 -7.53
CA ALA A 4 -26.37 2.03 -6.40
C ALA A 4 -25.28 0.94 -6.37
N PRO A 5 -24.04 1.24 -5.96
CA PRO A 5 -23.01 0.25 -5.76
C PRO A 5 -23.18 -0.38 -4.37
N ASP A 6 -24.07 -1.34 -4.23
CA ASP A 6 -24.13 -2.24 -3.08
C ASP A 6 -23.17 -3.39 -3.33
N GLY A 7 -22.03 -3.39 -2.63
CA GLY A 7 -21.09 -4.49 -2.75
C GLY A 7 -19.81 -4.33 -1.94
N VAL A 8 -19.91 -3.93 -0.66
CA VAL A 8 -18.82 -4.23 0.27
C VAL A 8 -18.90 -5.72 0.57
N SER A 9 -18.09 -6.51 -0.14
CA SER A 9 -17.91 -7.94 0.12
C SER A 9 -17.53 -8.12 1.60
N SER A 10 -18.16 -9.07 2.29
CA SER A 10 -17.76 -9.35 3.66
C SER A 10 -16.32 -9.91 3.66
N ARG A 11 -15.55 -9.71 4.73
CA ARG A 11 -14.18 -10.27 4.87
C ARG A 11 -14.13 -11.77 4.53
N GLY A 12 -15.18 -12.50 4.87
CA GLY A 12 -15.33 -13.91 4.56
C GLY A 12 -15.44 -14.17 3.06
N ASP A 13 -16.13 -13.32 2.34
CA ASP A 13 -16.37 -13.48 0.90
C ASP A 13 -15.09 -13.27 0.06
N LEU A 14 -14.27 -12.26 0.40
CA LEU A 14 -12.98 -12.02 -0.28
C LEU A 14 -12.03 -13.20 -0.10
N TRP A 15 -11.86 -13.69 1.13
CA TRP A 15 -10.98 -14.83 1.39
C TRP A 15 -11.46 -16.11 0.71
N LEU A 16 -12.77 -16.35 0.71
CA LEU A 16 -13.35 -17.48 -0.01
C LEU A 16 -13.15 -17.37 -1.53
N SER A 17 -13.21 -16.15 -2.09
CA SER A 17 -12.90 -15.92 -3.50
C SER A 17 -11.46 -16.27 -3.83
N ILE A 18 -10.50 -15.77 -3.02
CA ILE A 18 -9.06 -16.09 -3.17
C ILE A 18 -8.82 -17.60 -3.12
N ARG A 19 -9.45 -18.31 -2.19
CA ARG A 19 -9.31 -19.77 -2.09
C ARG A 19 -9.86 -20.50 -3.32
N ARG A 20 -11.04 -20.10 -3.83
CA ARG A 20 -11.64 -20.70 -5.05
C ARG A 20 -10.76 -20.47 -6.28
N GLU A 21 -10.18 -19.27 -6.41
CA GLU A 21 -9.23 -19.00 -7.49
C GLU A 21 -7.98 -19.87 -7.36
N ALA A 22 -7.45 -20.07 -6.14
CA ALA A 22 -6.31 -20.94 -5.89
C ALA A 22 -6.61 -22.41 -6.19
N GLU A 23 -7.78 -22.92 -5.80
CA GLU A 23 -8.23 -24.27 -6.12
C GLU A 23 -8.39 -24.48 -7.63
N THR A 24 -8.93 -23.50 -8.33
CA THR A 24 -9.07 -23.51 -9.79
C THR A 24 -7.69 -23.51 -10.47
N ALA A 25 -6.78 -22.65 -10.05
CA ALA A 25 -5.44 -22.58 -10.59
C ALA A 25 -4.63 -23.86 -10.32
N LEU A 26 -4.80 -24.49 -9.14
CA LEU A 26 -4.20 -25.78 -8.80
C LEU A 26 -4.68 -26.89 -9.74
N ALA A 27 -5.98 -26.91 -10.07
CA ALA A 27 -6.53 -27.89 -11.00
C ALA A 27 -6.04 -27.70 -12.45
N CYS A 28 -5.76 -26.45 -12.85
CA CYS A 28 -5.26 -26.13 -14.19
C CYS A 28 -3.75 -26.37 -14.35
N ASP A 29 -2.94 -26.10 -13.30
CA ASP A 29 -1.48 -26.24 -13.33
C ASP A 29 -0.95 -26.89 -12.03
N PRO A 30 -0.78 -28.22 -12.02
CA PRO A 30 -0.27 -28.95 -10.85
C PRO A 30 1.17 -28.57 -10.46
N ILE A 31 1.99 -28.03 -11.37
CA ILE A 31 3.36 -27.57 -11.05
C ILE A 31 3.29 -26.35 -10.12
N PHE A 32 2.34 -25.45 -10.38
CA PHE A 32 2.09 -24.29 -9.53
C PHE A 32 1.43 -24.66 -8.19
N GLY A 33 0.83 -25.86 -8.11
CA GLY A 33 0.01 -26.30 -6.98
C GLY A 33 0.71 -26.28 -5.63
N ARG A 34 1.99 -26.67 -5.54
CA ARG A 34 2.74 -26.64 -4.28
C ARG A 34 2.88 -25.22 -3.73
N SER A 35 3.11 -24.26 -4.60
CA SER A 35 3.21 -22.86 -4.22
C SER A 35 1.86 -22.32 -3.75
N LEU A 36 0.77 -22.70 -4.41
CA LEU A 36 -0.59 -22.29 -4.04
C LEU A 36 -1.03 -22.87 -2.69
N SER A 37 -0.73 -24.17 -2.42
CA SER A 37 -1.02 -24.76 -1.13
C SER A 37 -0.31 -24.01 -0.02
N ALA A 38 1.01 -23.87 -0.10
CA ALA A 38 1.82 -23.19 0.90
C ALA A 38 1.47 -21.72 1.07
N SER A 39 1.06 -21.04 -0.01
CA SER A 39 0.79 -19.59 0.03
C SER A 39 -0.63 -19.24 0.43
N ILE A 40 -1.60 -20.12 0.14
CA ILE A 40 -3.04 -19.82 0.28
C ILE A 40 -3.79 -20.92 1.03
N LEU A 41 -3.78 -22.17 0.51
CA LEU A 41 -4.73 -23.19 0.95
C LEU A 41 -4.45 -23.71 2.36
N ASP A 42 -3.20 -23.69 2.81
CA ASP A 42 -2.78 -24.10 4.15
C ASP A 42 -3.03 -23.02 5.22
N HIS A 43 -3.53 -21.84 4.82
CA HIS A 43 -3.78 -20.75 5.75
C HIS A 43 -5.27 -20.60 6.12
N PRO A 44 -5.58 -20.24 7.40
CA PRO A 44 -6.96 -20.12 7.86
C PRO A 44 -7.66 -18.83 7.40
N GLY A 45 -6.91 -17.82 6.91
CA GLY A 45 -7.46 -16.53 6.52
C GLY A 45 -6.44 -15.60 5.89
N LEU A 46 -6.93 -14.45 5.42
CA LEU A 46 -6.12 -13.47 4.69
C LEU A 46 -4.89 -13.01 5.49
N GLY A 47 -5.04 -12.68 6.77
CA GLY A 47 -3.92 -12.21 7.60
C GLY A 47 -2.76 -13.21 7.68
N ALA A 48 -3.06 -14.51 7.81
CA ALA A 48 -2.05 -15.56 7.83
C ALA A 48 -1.37 -15.73 6.45
N ALA A 49 -2.15 -15.69 5.36
CA ALA A 49 -1.61 -15.75 4.00
C ALA A 49 -0.71 -14.55 3.68
N VAL A 50 -1.14 -13.33 4.06
CA VAL A 50 -0.31 -12.11 3.91
C VAL A 50 0.96 -12.21 4.75
N SER A 51 0.89 -12.72 5.97
CA SER A 51 2.06 -12.93 6.83
C SER A 51 3.08 -13.87 6.19
N HIS A 52 2.59 -14.97 5.61
CA HIS A 52 3.43 -15.90 4.86
C HIS A 52 4.09 -15.21 3.66
N GLN A 53 3.31 -14.44 2.86
CA GLN A 53 3.85 -13.69 1.72
C GLN A 53 4.95 -12.69 2.14
N ILE A 54 4.76 -11.97 3.24
CA ILE A 54 5.77 -11.06 3.79
C ILE A 54 7.05 -11.85 4.11
N GLY A 55 6.93 -12.97 4.83
CA GLY A 55 8.07 -13.83 5.14
C GLY A 55 8.81 -14.30 3.89
N GLN A 56 8.08 -14.83 2.91
CA GLN A 56 8.67 -15.37 1.67
C GLN A 56 9.37 -14.30 0.82
N ARG A 57 8.81 -13.09 0.75
CA ARG A 57 9.35 -12.02 -0.09
C ARG A 57 10.53 -11.28 0.52
N LEU A 58 10.54 -11.12 1.83
CA LEU A 58 11.60 -10.36 2.51
C LEU A 58 12.74 -11.26 3.02
N GLY A 59 12.44 -12.51 3.38
CA GLY A 59 13.43 -13.37 4.01
C GLY A 59 14.44 -13.98 3.03
N LYS A 60 15.72 -13.63 3.20
CA LYS A 60 16.85 -14.16 2.43
C LYS A 60 17.28 -15.57 2.87
N SER A 61 16.95 -15.95 4.10
CA SER A 61 17.17 -17.29 4.66
C SER A 61 15.88 -17.87 5.23
N THR A 62 15.84 -19.18 5.49
CA THR A 62 14.68 -19.80 6.16
C THR A 62 14.43 -19.19 7.55
N ARG A 63 15.48 -18.82 8.28
CA ARG A 63 15.35 -18.16 9.58
C ARG A 63 14.68 -16.80 9.44
N ASP A 64 15.11 -15.98 8.47
CA ASP A 64 14.54 -14.63 8.24
C ASP A 64 13.08 -14.73 7.82
N ARG A 65 12.75 -15.68 6.93
CA ARG A 65 11.36 -15.93 6.52
C ARG A 65 10.45 -16.21 7.71
N HIS A 66 10.85 -17.14 8.57
CA HIS A 66 10.09 -17.45 9.78
C HIS A 66 10.01 -16.26 10.76
N GLN A 67 11.09 -15.49 10.88
CA GLN A 67 11.09 -14.30 11.75
C GLN A 67 10.09 -13.25 11.26
N PHE A 68 10.09 -12.92 9.98
CA PHE A 68 9.20 -11.92 9.41
C PHE A 68 7.75 -12.39 9.36
N GLU A 69 7.51 -13.64 8.98
CA GLU A 69 6.19 -14.26 9.02
C GLU A 69 5.61 -14.26 10.43
N ARG A 70 6.42 -14.60 11.45
CA ARG A 70 6.00 -14.57 12.85
C ARG A 70 5.64 -13.16 13.31
N ALA A 71 6.45 -12.16 12.96
CA ALA A 71 6.19 -10.77 13.32
C ALA A 71 4.89 -10.26 12.67
N ALA A 72 4.64 -10.63 11.42
CA ALA A 72 3.42 -10.28 10.71
C ALA A 72 2.19 -11.00 11.30
N ASN A 73 2.28 -12.29 11.58
CA ASN A 73 1.20 -13.04 12.24
C ASN A 73 0.82 -12.44 13.59
N GLU A 74 1.82 -12.01 14.38
CA GLU A 74 1.58 -11.34 15.66
C GLU A 74 0.80 -10.04 15.47
N ALA A 75 1.17 -9.22 14.48
CA ALA A 75 0.49 -7.96 14.18
C ALA A 75 -0.96 -8.16 13.72
N PHE A 76 -1.19 -9.05 12.74
CA PHE A 76 -2.53 -9.34 12.23
C PHE A 76 -3.44 -10.03 13.24
N ALA A 77 -2.89 -10.84 14.15
CA ALA A 77 -3.64 -11.47 15.23
C ALA A 77 -4.03 -10.45 16.33
N ALA A 78 -3.14 -9.50 16.63
CA ALA A 78 -3.36 -8.50 17.65
C ALA A 78 -4.28 -7.34 17.21
N SER A 79 -4.37 -7.09 15.89
CA SER A 79 -5.15 -5.98 15.35
C SER A 79 -6.00 -6.42 14.14
N PRO A 80 -7.28 -6.73 14.36
CA PRO A 80 -8.21 -7.04 13.27
C PRO A 80 -8.34 -5.94 12.21
N ASP A 81 -8.12 -4.67 12.59
CA ASP A 81 -8.17 -3.54 11.67
C ASP A 81 -7.08 -3.61 10.59
N LEU A 82 -5.95 -4.28 10.87
CA LEU A 82 -4.92 -4.52 9.86
C LEU A 82 -5.41 -5.49 8.78
N VAL A 83 -6.20 -6.49 9.15
CA VAL A 83 -6.80 -7.43 8.18
C VAL A 83 -7.83 -6.70 7.32
N ASP A 84 -8.62 -5.80 7.92
CA ASP A 84 -9.57 -4.96 7.17
C ASP A 84 -8.88 -4.04 6.19
N ALA A 85 -7.82 -3.37 6.64
CA ALA A 85 -7.02 -2.52 5.77
C ALA A 85 -6.41 -3.32 4.61
N ALA A 86 -5.85 -4.50 4.89
CA ALA A 86 -5.31 -5.39 3.87
C ALA A 86 -6.37 -5.84 2.85
N SER A 87 -7.59 -6.13 3.30
CA SER A 87 -8.71 -6.48 2.43
C SER A 87 -9.09 -5.31 1.51
N ARG A 88 -9.25 -4.10 2.06
CA ARG A 88 -9.60 -2.90 1.30
C ARG A 88 -8.52 -2.49 0.30
N ASP A 89 -7.23 -2.61 0.69
CA ASP A 89 -6.12 -2.34 -0.22
C ASP A 89 -6.09 -3.34 -1.38
N LEU A 90 -6.46 -4.60 -1.14
CA LEU A 90 -6.55 -5.60 -2.18
C LEU A 90 -7.72 -5.34 -3.12
N GLU A 91 -8.90 -5.03 -2.57
CA GLU A 91 -10.11 -4.74 -3.34
C GLU A 91 -9.94 -3.53 -4.26
N VAL A 92 -9.32 -2.44 -3.78
CA VAL A 92 -9.09 -1.24 -4.60
C VAL A 92 -8.16 -1.52 -5.78
N ILE A 93 -7.18 -2.41 -5.62
CA ILE A 93 -6.29 -2.83 -6.71
C ILE A 93 -7.08 -3.63 -7.75
N VAL A 94 -7.89 -4.61 -7.31
CA VAL A 94 -8.72 -5.41 -8.23
C VAL A 94 -9.69 -4.53 -9.03
N LEU A 95 -10.23 -3.47 -8.42
CA LEU A 95 -11.17 -2.55 -9.07
C LEU A 95 -10.48 -1.59 -10.06
N ASN A 96 -9.26 -1.15 -9.78
CA ASN A 96 -8.63 -0.05 -10.52
C ASN A 96 -7.50 -0.50 -11.46
N ASP A 97 -6.93 -1.68 -11.28
CA ASP A 97 -5.88 -2.18 -12.16
C ASP A 97 -6.47 -3.06 -13.27
N PRO A 98 -6.44 -2.60 -14.54
CA PRO A 98 -6.96 -3.39 -15.65
C PRO A 98 -6.17 -4.67 -15.92
N ALA A 99 -4.95 -4.80 -15.39
CA ALA A 99 -4.16 -6.02 -15.48
C ALA A 99 -4.52 -7.06 -14.41
N SER A 100 -5.32 -6.68 -13.42
CA SER A 100 -5.79 -7.60 -12.39
C SER A 100 -6.91 -8.48 -12.92
N SER A 101 -6.70 -9.81 -12.87
CA SER A 101 -7.75 -10.79 -13.21
C SER A 101 -8.52 -11.29 -11.99
N GLY A 102 -8.23 -10.77 -10.80
CA GLY A 102 -8.86 -11.16 -9.53
C GLY A 102 -7.97 -10.95 -8.31
N PRO A 103 -8.46 -11.27 -7.12
CA PRO A 103 -7.72 -11.02 -5.88
C PRO A 103 -6.50 -11.95 -5.66
N LEU A 104 -6.51 -13.17 -6.15
CA LEU A 104 -5.39 -14.10 -6.00
C LEU A 104 -4.11 -13.59 -6.67
N PRO A 105 -4.10 -13.15 -7.96
CA PRO A 105 -2.92 -12.56 -8.58
C PRO A 105 -2.37 -11.33 -7.85
N VAL A 106 -3.25 -10.48 -7.29
CA VAL A 106 -2.82 -9.32 -6.50
C VAL A 106 -2.07 -9.76 -5.26
N LEU A 107 -2.65 -10.68 -4.48
CA LEU A 107 -2.02 -11.22 -3.26
C LEU A 107 -0.68 -11.88 -3.55
N LEU A 108 -0.59 -12.68 -4.62
CA LEU A 108 0.60 -13.46 -4.94
C LEU A 108 1.69 -12.69 -5.68
N ASN A 109 1.34 -11.73 -6.53
CA ASN A 109 2.28 -11.20 -7.51
C ASN A 109 2.52 -9.70 -7.41
N PHE A 110 1.60 -8.91 -6.85
CA PHE A 110 1.74 -7.45 -6.84
C PHE A 110 2.64 -7.01 -5.69
N LYS A 111 3.85 -6.58 -6.04
CA LYS A 111 4.83 -6.17 -5.03
C LYS A 111 4.42 -4.91 -4.26
N GLY A 112 3.62 -4.03 -4.87
CA GLY A 112 3.07 -2.85 -4.20
C GLY A 112 2.14 -3.22 -3.05
N TYR A 113 1.27 -4.21 -3.27
CA TYR A 113 0.43 -4.75 -2.20
C TYR A 113 1.29 -5.34 -1.08
N ALA A 114 2.26 -6.19 -1.40
CA ALA A 114 3.13 -6.80 -0.41
C ALA A 114 3.94 -5.76 0.38
N ALA A 115 4.43 -4.71 -0.28
CA ALA A 115 5.16 -3.61 0.36
C ALA A 115 4.28 -2.79 1.31
N LEU A 116 3.04 -2.50 0.91
CA LEU A 116 2.08 -1.79 1.75
C LEU A 116 1.73 -2.61 3.00
N GLN A 117 1.48 -3.92 2.85
CA GLN A 117 1.20 -4.79 4.00
C GLN A 117 2.44 -4.94 4.91
N THR A 118 3.64 -5.00 4.35
CA THR A 118 4.89 -4.98 5.12
C THR A 118 5.00 -3.69 5.94
N TRP A 119 4.68 -2.54 5.33
CA TRP A 119 4.65 -1.28 6.06
C TRP A 119 3.59 -1.28 7.17
N ARG A 120 2.39 -1.82 6.97
CA ARG A 120 1.36 -1.91 8.03
C ARG A 120 1.86 -2.67 9.25
N VAL A 121 2.54 -3.80 9.03
CA VAL A 121 3.19 -4.57 10.10
C VAL A 121 4.30 -3.76 10.77
N SER A 122 5.16 -3.12 9.98
CA SER A 122 6.24 -2.27 10.47
C SER A 122 5.73 -1.08 11.30
N ASN A 123 4.64 -0.43 10.85
CA ASN A 123 3.98 0.65 11.57
C ASN A 123 3.37 0.16 12.90
N TRP A 124 2.71 -0.99 12.90
CA TRP A 124 2.20 -1.59 14.13
C TRP A 124 3.33 -1.86 15.13
N LEU A 125 4.43 -2.48 14.69
CA LEU A 125 5.61 -2.72 15.53
C LEU A 125 6.21 -1.41 16.09
N TRP A 126 6.24 -0.36 15.27
CA TRP A 126 6.70 0.97 15.68
C TRP A 126 5.88 1.51 16.85
N HIS A 127 4.57 1.35 16.82
CA HIS A 127 3.67 1.76 17.90
C HIS A 127 3.72 0.83 19.13
N GLN A 128 4.18 -0.42 18.95
CA GLN A 128 4.51 -1.33 20.07
C GLN A 128 5.91 -1.07 20.67
N ASN A 129 6.56 0.04 20.30
CA ASN A 129 7.93 0.39 20.71
C ASN A 129 9.01 -0.62 20.30
N ARG A 130 8.74 -1.48 19.30
CA ARG A 130 9.68 -2.45 18.70
C ARG A 130 10.35 -1.83 17.46
N ARG A 131 11.02 -0.69 17.67
CA ARG A 131 11.50 0.18 16.59
C ARG A 131 12.55 -0.46 15.69
N ASP A 132 13.48 -1.23 16.27
CA ASP A 132 14.54 -1.86 15.50
C ASP A 132 14.00 -2.91 14.53
N LEU A 133 13.03 -3.70 14.96
CA LEU A 133 12.36 -4.67 14.09
C LEU A 133 11.49 -3.98 13.02
N ALA A 134 10.84 -2.86 13.36
CA ALA A 134 10.09 -2.05 12.40
C ALA A 134 11.01 -1.49 11.30
N LEU A 135 12.17 -0.94 11.68
CA LEU A 135 13.17 -0.44 10.73
C LEU A 135 13.82 -1.55 9.90
N LEU A 136 14.01 -2.73 10.48
CA LEU A 136 14.50 -3.90 9.75
C LEU A 136 13.52 -4.29 8.64
N LEU A 137 12.20 -4.36 8.92
CA LEU A 137 11.19 -4.63 7.89
C LEU A 137 11.17 -3.57 6.78
N GLN A 138 11.33 -2.28 7.14
CA GLN A 138 11.49 -1.21 6.15
C GLN A 138 12.71 -1.44 5.26
N SER A 139 13.86 -1.76 5.85
CA SER A 139 15.10 -2.01 5.12
C SER A 139 14.97 -3.20 4.16
N GLU A 140 14.41 -4.32 4.62
CA GLU A 140 14.21 -5.50 3.79
C GLU A 140 13.17 -5.26 2.68
N SER A 141 12.12 -4.46 2.95
CA SER A 141 11.17 -4.02 1.90
C SER A 141 11.86 -3.16 0.84
N SER A 142 12.74 -2.25 1.26
CA SER A 142 13.54 -1.45 0.34
C SER A 142 14.43 -2.31 -0.55
N ASP A 143 15.11 -3.29 0.04
CA ASP A 143 16.00 -4.20 -0.69
C ASP A 143 15.25 -5.13 -1.65
N SER A 144 14.22 -5.80 -1.15
CA SER A 144 13.55 -6.90 -1.87
C SER A 144 12.45 -6.41 -2.81
N LEU A 145 11.70 -5.36 -2.40
CA LEU A 145 10.54 -4.84 -3.13
C LEU A 145 10.79 -3.48 -3.78
N GLN A 146 11.93 -2.84 -3.48
CA GLN A 146 12.27 -1.50 -3.96
C GLN A 146 11.25 -0.43 -3.51
N VAL A 147 10.68 -0.62 -2.33
CA VAL A 147 9.71 0.29 -1.70
C VAL A 147 10.16 0.59 -0.28
N SER A 148 10.41 1.86 0.01
CA SER A 148 10.83 2.33 1.32
C SER A 148 9.77 3.24 1.93
N ILE A 149 9.02 2.73 2.90
CA ILE A 149 8.03 3.50 3.65
C ILE A 149 8.45 3.50 5.12
N HIS A 150 8.72 4.69 5.67
CA HIS A 150 9.16 4.79 7.06
C HIS A 150 8.04 4.33 8.02
N PRO A 151 8.34 3.52 9.06
CA PRO A 151 7.32 2.99 9.97
C PRO A 151 6.56 4.05 10.76
N SER A 152 7.08 5.26 10.92
CA SER A 152 6.36 6.38 11.54
C SER A 152 5.43 7.15 10.57
N ALA A 153 5.38 6.81 9.30
CA ALA A 153 4.38 7.37 8.40
C ALA A 153 2.98 6.89 8.79
N SER A 154 1.96 7.67 8.50
CA SER A 154 0.55 7.31 8.67
C SER A 154 -0.09 7.17 7.31
N ILE A 155 -0.64 6.01 6.98
CA ILE A 155 -1.29 5.75 5.68
C ILE A 155 -2.67 5.16 5.95
N GLY A 156 -3.66 5.69 5.26
CA GLY A 156 -5.04 5.24 5.33
C GLY A 156 -5.28 3.86 4.71
N THR A 157 -6.50 3.62 4.30
CA THR A 157 -6.95 2.35 3.68
C THR A 157 -7.36 2.55 2.23
N SER A 158 -7.56 1.44 1.50
CA SER A 158 -7.85 1.48 0.05
C SER A 158 -6.74 2.19 -0.73
N VAL A 159 -5.48 1.98 -0.33
CA VAL A 159 -4.32 2.61 -0.98
C VAL A 159 -3.74 1.67 -2.03
N PHE A 160 -3.46 2.22 -3.20
CA PHE A 160 -2.88 1.48 -4.32
C PHE A 160 -1.45 1.95 -4.62
N LEU A 161 -0.46 1.10 -4.36
CA LEU A 161 0.91 1.31 -4.82
C LEU A 161 1.08 0.65 -6.19
N ASP A 162 0.88 1.44 -7.24
CA ASP A 162 0.89 0.99 -8.62
C ASP A 162 2.33 0.81 -9.13
N HIS A 163 2.66 -0.38 -9.68
CA HIS A 163 4.01 -0.84 -10.05
C HIS A 163 5.04 -0.75 -8.93
N ALA A 164 4.95 0.22 -8.07
CA ALA A 164 5.62 0.46 -6.79
C ALA A 164 7.15 0.63 -6.82
N THR A 165 7.86 0.24 -7.87
CA THR A 165 9.33 0.38 -7.94
C THR A 165 9.76 1.80 -7.61
N GLY A 166 10.69 1.96 -6.65
CA GLY A 166 11.29 3.26 -6.33
C GLY A 166 10.42 4.20 -5.51
N ILE A 167 9.30 3.73 -4.94
CA ILE A 167 8.49 4.54 -4.02
C ILE A 167 9.26 4.78 -2.72
N VAL A 168 9.33 6.04 -2.31
CA VAL A 168 9.91 6.45 -1.02
C VAL A 168 8.92 7.33 -0.27
N VAL A 169 8.52 6.90 0.94
CA VAL A 169 7.70 7.68 1.86
C VAL A 169 8.46 7.89 3.16
N GLY A 170 8.78 9.15 3.45
CA GLY A 170 9.60 9.56 4.58
C GLY A 170 8.86 9.49 5.92
N ALA A 171 9.64 9.70 6.99
CA ALA A 171 9.12 9.72 8.34
C ALA A 171 8.07 10.82 8.57
N PHE A 172 7.02 10.49 9.31
CA PHE A 172 5.90 11.37 9.72
C PHE A 172 5.03 11.91 8.55
N VAL A 173 5.23 11.42 7.34
CA VAL A 173 4.32 11.69 6.22
C VAL A 173 2.94 11.14 6.55
N THR A 174 1.89 11.89 6.22
CA THR A 174 0.49 11.44 6.33
C THR A 174 -0.10 11.27 4.95
N ILE A 175 -0.73 10.12 4.68
CA ILE A 175 -1.42 9.79 3.44
C ILE A 175 -2.83 9.33 3.78
N GLY A 176 -3.83 9.94 3.16
CA GLY A 176 -5.23 9.61 3.37
C GLY A 176 -5.66 8.30 2.73
N ASP A 177 -6.97 8.05 2.79
CA ASP A 177 -7.60 6.89 2.14
C ASP A 177 -7.65 7.05 0.62
N GLU A 178 -7.81 5.94 -0.09
CA GLU A 178 -8.06 5.90 -1.54
C GLU A 178 -6.96 6.55 -2.40
N VAL A 179 -5.75 6.71 -1.85
CA VAL A 179 -4.63 7.31 -2.57
C VAL A 179 -3.98 6.30 -3.51
N THR A 180 -3.72 6.72 -4.75
CA THR A 180 -2.92 5.96 -5.70
C THR A 180 -1.52 6.56 -5.83
N ILE A 181 -0.49 5.74 -5.67
CA ILE A 181 0.92 6.13 -5.76
C ILE A 181 1.61 5.29 -6.82
N GLN A 182 2.07 5.93 -7.89
CA GLN A 182 2.77 5.24 -8.96
C GLN A 182 4.28 5.14 -8.68
N GLN A 183 4.99 4.34 -9.48
CA GLN A 183 6.42 4.08 -9.34
C GLN A 183 7.26 5.37 -9.31
N ASN A 184 8.40 5.31 -8.61
CA ASN A 184 9.39 6.38 -8.45
C ASN A 184 8.85 7.64 -7.76
N VAL A 185 7.70 7.58 -7.09
CA VAL A 185 7.17 8.71 -6.29
C VAL A 185 7.98 8.85 -5.02
N THR A 186 8.34 10.09 -4.69
CA THR A 186 8.99 10.44 -3.42
C THR A 186 8.13 11.43 -2.64
N VAL A 187 7.82 11.10 -1.38
CA VAL A 187 7.14 11.99 -0.44
C VAL A 187 8.00 12.14 0.80
N GLY A 188 8.55 13.32 1.05
CA GLY A 188 9.54 13.50 2.09
C GLY A 188 9.61 14.89 2.70
N ARG A 189 10.30 14.96 3.84
CA ARG A 189 10.56 16.21 4.57
C ARG A 189 11.79 16.94 4.00
N LYS A 190 11.82 18.25 4.17
CA LYS A 190 13.04 19.07 3.99
C LYS A 190 13.81 19.29 5.28
N THR A 191 13.18 19.08 6.44
CA THR A 191 13.75 19.39 7.75
C THR A 191 13.61 18.20 8.68
N GLU A 192 14.35 18.20 9.79
CA GLU A 192 14.26 17.14 10.81
C GLU A 192 13.01 17.25 11.71
N SER A 193 12.30 18.37 11.66
CA SER A 193 11.09 18.57 12.48
C SER A 193 9.97 17.61 12.07
N PRO A 194 9.47 16.77 12.98
CA PRO A 194 8.40 15.82 12.68
C PRO A 194 7.08 16.48 12.27
N ASN A 195 6.84 17.71 12.71
CA ASN A 195 5.61 18.45 12.40
C ASN A 195 5.63 19.13 11.04
N ARG A 196 6.70 18.95 10.25
CA ARG A 196 6.90 19.55 8.94
C ARG A 196 7.07 18.50 7.85
N ALA A 197 6.19 17.53 7.83
CA ALA A 197 6.11 16.48 6.83
C ALA A 197 4.92 16.70 5.89
N PRO A 198 4.98 16.24 4.65
CA PRO A 198 3.86 16.31 3.72
C PRO A 198 2.60 15.63 4.25
N ARG A 199 1.45 16.20 3.92
CA ARG A 199 0.11 15.66 4.19
C ARG A 199 -0.61 15.49 2.87
N ILE A 200 -0.93 14.25 2.54
CA ILE A 200 -1.62 13.87 1.30
C ILE A 200 -3.07 13.55 1.66
N GLY A 201 -4.01 14.24 1.06
CA GLY A 201 -5.44 14.06 1.27
C GLY A 201 -5.99 12.76 0.68
N ARG A 202 -7.28 12.55 0.84
CA ARG A 202 -8.02 11.40 0.32
C ARG A 202 -8.10 11.42 -1.20
N GLY A 203 -8.05 10.25 -1.83
CA GLY A 203 -8.27 10.08 -3.28
C GLY A 203 -7.25 10.78 -4.17
N VAL A 204 -6.11 11.19 -3.62
CA VAL A 204 -5.03 11.85 -4.38
C VAL A 204 -4.36 10.85 -5.31
N LEU A 205 -4.06 11.31 -6.54
CA LEU A 205 -3.21 10.58 -7.48
C LEU A 205 -1.81 11.19 -7.49
N LEU A 206 -0.80 10.42 -7.08
CA LEU A 206 0.61 10.74 -7.23
C LEU A 206 1.17 9.97 -8.43
N SER A 207 1.32 10.66 -9.57
CA SER A 207 1.77 10.02 -10.81
C SER A 207 3.27 9.75 -10.82
N THR A 208 3.69 8.88 -11.73
CA THR A 208 5.06 8.38 -11.89
C THR A 208 6.14 9.44 -11.69
N GLY A 209 7.07 9.19 -10.78
CA GLY A 209 8.22 10.06 -10.55
C GLY A 209 7.91 11.40 -9.91
N ALA A 210 6.69 11.64 -9.45
CA ALA A 210 6.37 12.87 -8.74
C ALA A 210 7.14 12.94 -7.41
N THR A 211 7.56 14.16 -7.05
CA THR A 211 8.34 14.43 -5.85
C THR A 211 7.65 15.52 -5.03
N ILE A 212 7.24 15.17 -3.81
CA ILE A 212 6.56 16.05 -2.86
C ILE A 212 7.48 16.29 -1.67
N LEU A 213 7.94 17.53 -1.48
CA LEU A 213 8.94 17.83 -0.46
C LEU A 213 8.54 19.01 0.44
N GLY A 214 8.68 18.79 1.73
CA GLY A 214 8.57 19.83 2.74
C GLY A 214 7.28 19.78 3.54
N ASP A 215 6.94 20.88 4.19
CA ASP A 215 5.69 21.03 4.94
C ASP A 215 4.61 21.50 3.97
N VAL A 216 4.06 20.57 3.20
CA VAL A 216 3.06 20.85 2.17
C VAL A 216 1.81 20.00 2.37
N SER A 217 0.66 20.55 2.02
CA SER A 217 -0.63 19.85 2.02
C SER A 217 -1.11 19.66 0.58
N ILE A 218 -1.41 18.42 0.23
CA ILE A 218 -2.08 18.08 -1.02
C ILE A 218 -3.54 17.79 -0.68
N GLY A 219 -4.44 18.61 -1.16
CA GLY A 219 -5.86 18.49 -0.86
C GLY A 219 -6.51 17.28 -1.50
N ASP A 220 -7.69 16.92 -0.99
CA ASP A 220 -8.43 15.73 -1.44
C ASP A 220 -8.67 15.73 -2.95
N PHE A 221 -8.56 14.55 -3.56
CA PHE A 221 -8.78 14.33 -5.00
C PHE A 221 -7.88 15.15 -5.93
N ALA A 222 -6.83 15.78 -5.40
CA ALA A 222 -5.82 16.44 -6.22
C ALA A 222 -5.02 15.42 -7.05
N LYS A 223 -4.46 15.89 -8.18
CA LYS A 223 -3.64 15.07 -9.06
C LYS A 223 -2.27 15.68 -9.21
N ILE A 224 -1.23 14.92 -8.90
CA ILE A 224 0.15 15.34 -9.11
C ILE A 224 0.66 14.64 -10.36
N GLY A 225 0.96 15.45 -11.38
CA GLY A 225 1.39 14.95 -12.69
C GLY A 225 2.76 14.28 -12.65
N ALA A 226 3.01 13.41 -13.64
CA ALA A 226 4.26 12.67 -13.73
C ALA A 226 5.50 13.59 -13.72
N GLY A 227 6.50 13.25 -12.91
CA GLY A 227 7.74 14.02 -12.77
C GLY A 227 7.60 15.41 -12.13
N ALA A 228 6.43 15.77 -11.59
CA ALA A 228 6.22 17.08 -10.97
C ALA A 228 7.00 17.21 -9.65
N LEU A 229 7.57 18.39 -9.39
CA LEU A 229 8.20 18.76 -8.12
C LEU A 229 7.29 19.73 -7.35
N VAL A 230 6.63 19.20 -6.32
CA VAL A 230 5.71 19.95 -5.46
C VAL A 230 6.42 20.39 -4.19
N THR A 231 6.46 21.70 -3.96
CA THR A 231 7.08 22.32 -2.77
C THR A 231 6.20 23.36 -2.10
N SER A 232 4.95 23.46 -2.53
CA SER A 232 3.89 24.31 -1.97
C SER A 232 2.56 23.57 -2.00
N ASP A 233 1.59 24.04 -1.24
CA ASP A 233 0.27 23.43 -1.13
C ASP A 233 -0.44 23.33 -2.47
N VAL A 234 -1.21 22.24 -2.62
CA VAL A 234 -2.08 21.98 -3.78
C VAL A 234 -3.51 21.86 -3.26
N PRO A 235 -4.42 22.76 -3.67
CA PRO A 235 -5.82 22.68 -3.24
C PRO A 235 -6.54 21.40 -3.72
N SER A 236 -7.64 21.07 -3.05
CA SER A 236 -8.46 19.90 -3.40
C SER A 236 -8.93 19.96 -4.86
N GLY A 237 -8.88 18.83 -5.54
CA GLY A 237 -9.31 18.68 -6.93
C GLY A 237 -8.39 19.33 -7.98
N CYS A 238 -7.40 20.13 -7.56
CA CYS A 238 -6.45 20.73 -8.50
C CYS A 238 -5.47 19.70 -9.08
N THR A 239 -4.94 20.00 -10.25
CA THR A 239 -3.81 19.28 -10.84
C THR A 239 -2.56 20.11 -10.70
N ALA A 240 -1.45 19.52 -10.22
CA ALA A 240 -0.13 20.17 -10.15
C ALA A 240 0.84 19.47 -11.10
N VAL A 241 1.49 20.23 -12.01
CA VAL A 241 2.41 19.71 -13.03
C VAL A 241 3.67 20.54 -13.16
N GLY A 242 4.78 19.93 -13.54
CA GLY A 242 6.04 20.59 -13.88
C GLY A 242 7.04 20.71 -12.74
N VAL A 243 8.19 21.36 -13.03
CA VAL A 243 9.34 21.54 -12.12
C VAL A 243 9.79 23.02 -12.14
N PRO A 244 9.50 23.81 -11.08
CA PRO A 244 8.59 23.50 -9.96
C PRO A 244 7.14 23.36 -10.44
N ALA A 245 6.33 22.63 -9.66
CA ALA A 245 4.94 22.38 -10.03
C ALA A 245 4.10 23.66 -10.03
N ARG A 246 3.18 23.74 -10.99
CA ARG A 246 2.18 24.79 -11.12
C ARG A 246 0.80 24.18 -11.17
N LEU A 247 -0.18 24.88 -10.59
CA LEU A 247 -1.57 24.45 -10.56
C LEU A 247 -2.23 24.60 -11.93
N THR A 248 -3.01 23.59 -12.30
CA THR A 248 -3.87 23.56 -13.48
C THR A 248 -5.17 22.84 -13.14
N ASN A 249 -6.21 23.09 -13.92
CA ASN A 249 -7.51 22.37 -13.80
C ASN A 249 -8.05 22.38 -12.35
N CYS A 250 -7.90 23.49 -11.64
CA CYS A 250 -8.56 23.63 -10.34
C CYS A 250 -10.07 23.73 -10.56
N PRO A 251 -10.90 23.08 -9.72
CA PRO A 251 -12.32 23.37 -9.68
C PRO A 251 -12.52 24.87 -9.46
N ASP A 252 -13.52 25.45 -10.13
CA ASP A 252 -13.93 26.82 -9.80
C ASP A 252 -14.22 26.88 -8.29
N GLU A 253 -13.73 27.91 -7.62
CA GLU A 253 -13.95 28.09 -6.19
C GLU A 253 -15.46 28.05 -5.93
N VAL A 254 -15.91 27.04 -5.17
CA VAL A 254 -17.26 27.08 -4.61
C VAL A 254 -17.25 28.26 -3.64
N PRO A 255 -18.05 29.32 -3.90
CA PRO A 255 -18.10 30.47 -2.97
C PRO A 255 -18.43 29.96 -1.57
N ALA A 256 -17.68 30.43 -0.59
CA ALA A 256 -17.83 30.08 0.82
C ALA A 256 -19.20 30.45 1.39
#